data_ec2f445510f0881c5ed44a62a1e41c20
#
_entry.id   ec2f445510f0881c5ed44a62a1e41c20
#
_cell.length_a   1.000
_cell.length_b   1.000
_cell.length_c   1.000
_cell.angle_alpha   90.00
_cell.angle_beta   90.00
_cell.angle_gamma   90.00
#
_symmetry.space_group_name_H-M   'P 1'
#
loop_
_entity.id
_entity.type
_entity.pdbx_description
1 polymer ?
#
loop_
_entity_poly.entity_id
_entity_poly.type
_entity_poly.pdbx_seq_one_letter_code
_entity_poly.pdbx_strand_id
1 'polypeptide(L)'
;MVTAKTQYSLNNAQSYFAEHLAVGDYYQEGQKVAGEWFGVGAQSLGLKGVIRENDFLALCENQNPQSGETLTQRTNTVREEDGKTTANRRIFYDFTFSPPKSVSAMALLADDKRIVAAHQRAIQIALKEFEAFAATRVRKDQADDTRLTRNVVAGLFTHDTSRALDPHLHTALHRLQRHV
;
A
#
# COMPACT_ATOMS: atom_id res chain seq x y z
N MET A 1 -8.29 -9.10 11.07
CA MET A 1 -9.23 -8.84 9.94
C MET A 1 -8.43 -8.25 8.78
N VAL A 2 -8.77 -8.63 7.55
CA VAL A 2 -8.17 -8.02 6.35
C VAL A 2 -9.30 -7.41 5.52
N THR A 3 -9.14 -6.15 5.11
CA THR A 3 -10.05 -5.47 4.18
C THR A 3 -9.26 -5.07 2.93
N ALA A 4 -9.95 -5.01 1.77
CA ALA A 4 -9.33 -4.63 0.51
C ALA A 4 -10.18 -3.57 -0.19
N LYS A 5 -9.53 -2.53 -0.69
CA LYS A 5 -10.13 -1.47 -1.50
C LYS A 5 -9.27 -1.21 -2.73
N THR A 6 -9.88 -0.74 -3.81
CA THR A 6 -9.15 -0.34 -5.01
C THR A 6 -9.14 1.17 -5.12
N GLN A 7 -7.98 1.77 -5.34
CA GLN A 7 -7.84 3.20 -5.57
C GLN A 7 -7.66 3.49 -7.05
N TYR A 8 -8.49 4.39 -7.57
CA TYR A 8 -8.51 4.81 -8.97
C TYR A 8 -8.12 6.28 -9.16
N SER A 9 -8.15 7.09 -8.12
CA SER A 9 -7.86 8.53 -8.18
C SER A 9 -6.42 8.81 -7.78
N LEU A 10 -5.68 9.50 -8.66
CA LEU A 10 -4.32 9.96 -8.35
C LEU A 10 -4.34 11.03 -7.25
N ASN A 11 -5.32 11.97 -7.31
CA ASN A 11 -5.47 13.00 -6.28
C ASN A 11 -5.68 12.39 -4.89
N ASN A 12 -6.50 11.32 -4.80
CA ASN A 12 -6.68 10.62 -3.53
C ASN A 12 -5.40 9.90 -3.07
N ALA A 13 -4.56 9.43 -3.99
CA ALA A 13 -3.28 8.83 -3.65
C ALA A 13 -2.30 9.88 -3.10
N GLN A 14 -2.28 11.07 -3.69
CA GLN A 14 -1.49 12.22 -3.23
C GLN A 14 -1.99 12.72 -1.87
N SER A 15 -3.30 12.94 -1.72
CA SER A 15 -3.91 13.35 -0.44
C SER A 15 -3.65 12.31 0.66
N TYR A 16 -3.77 11.02 0.33
CA TYR A 16 -3.50 9.95 1.28
C TYR A 16 -2.07 10.04 1.81
N PHE A 17 -1.10 10.24 0.92
CA PHE A 17 0.30 10.35 1.33
C PHE A 17 0.52 11.58 2.21
N ALA A 18 -0.05 12.73 1.83
CA ALA A 18 0.05 13.96 2.59
C ALA A 18 -0.62 13.87 3.97
N GLU A 19 -1.81 13.26 4.05
CA GLU A 19 -2.58 13.13 5.29
C GLU A 19 -1.96 12.11 6.26
N HIS A 20 -1.51 10.96 5.75
CA HIS A 20 -1.04 9.86 6.60
C HIS A 20 0.45 9.92 6.95
N LEU A 21 1.25 10.63 6.16
CA LEU A 21 2.67 10.82 6.44
C LEU A 21 2.97 12.19 7.08
N ALA A 22 2.05 13.15 6.96
CA ALA A 22 2.21 14.48 7.54
C ALA A 22 1.69 14.58 8.99
N VAL A 23 0.76 13.73 9.38
CA VAL A 23 0.15 13.72 10.72
C VAL A 23 0.83 12.63 11.54
N GLY A 24 1.58 13.02 12.56
CA GLY A 24 2.08 12.08 13.57
C GLY A 24 0.91 11.35 14.22
N ASP A 25 1.04 10.03 14.39
CA ASP A 25 0.08 9.24 15.15
C ASP A 25 -0.02 9.80 16.58
N TYR A 26 -1.23 9.88 17.10
CA TYR A 26 -1.54 10.55 18.39
C TYR A 26 -0.75 9.98 19.58
N TYR A 27 -0.39 8.71 19.53
CA TYR A 27 0.33 8.01 20.60
C TYR A 27 1.87 8.01 20.42
N GLN A 28 2.36 8.51 19.31
CA GLN A 28 3.79 8.67 19.06
C GLN A 28 4.09 10.15 18.76
N GLU A 29 4.17 10.96 19.80
CA GLU A 29 4.48 12.39 19.67
C GLU A 29 5.72 12.62 18.79
N GLY A 30 5.49 13.22 17.61
CA GLY A 30 6.54 13.72 16.73
C GLY A 30 7.18 12.70 15.78
N GLN A 31 6.76 11.43 15.74
CA GLN A 31 7.25 10.49 14.72
C GLN A 31 6.30 10.42 13.53
N LYS A 32 6.78 10.87 12.37
CA LYS A 32 6.12 10.61 11.09
C LYS A 32 6.05 9.09 10.89
N VAL A 33 4.89 8.57 10.49
CA VAL A 33 4.75 7.17 10.07
C VAL A 33 5.64 6.97 8.85
N ALA A 34 6.84 6.45 9.08
CA ALA A 34 7.73 6.09 8.01
C ALA A 34 7.20 4.81 7.37
N GLY A 35 6.63 4.92 6.18
CA GLY A 35 6.28 3.75 5.39
C GLY A 35 7.54 3.00 4.94
N GLU A 36 7.44 1.69 4.77
CA GLU A 36 8.53 0.84 4.29
C GLU A 36 8.18 0.15 2.97
N TRP A 37 9.17 0.04 2.08
CA TRP A 37 9.00 -0.71 0.85
C TRP A 37 8.99 -2.22 1.09
N PHE A 38 8.08 -2.92 0.42
CA PHE A 38 7.94 -4.37 0.47
C PHE A 38 7.86 -4.97 -0.93
N GLY A 39 8.45 -6.17 -1.07
CA GLY A 39 8.33 -7.05 -2.22
C GLY A 39 9.56 -7.08 -3.13
N VAL A 40 9.68 -8.19 -3.85
CA VAL A 40 10.77 -8.42 -4.83
C VAL A 40 10.73 -7.36 -5.93
N GLY A 41 9.52 -6.94 -6.34
CA GLY A 41 9.34 -5.88 -7.32
C GLY A 41 9.87 -4.53 -6.86
N ALA A 42 9.69 -4.18 -5.59
CA ALA A 42 10.25 -2.96 -5.03
C ALA A 42 11.79 -3.02 -5.06
N GLN A 43 12.37 -4.14 -4.63
CA GLN A 43 13.82 -4.35 -4.67
C GLN A 43 14.40 -4.24 -6.09
N SER A 44 13.70 -4.80 -7.08
CA SER A 44 14.13 -4.73 -8.49
C SER A 44 14.09 -3.32 -9.08
N LEU A 45 13.31 -2.42 -8.49
CA LEU A 45 13.28 -0.98 -8.81
C LEU A 45 14.26 -0.17 -7.97
N GLY A 46 15.11 -0.80 -7.16
CA GLY A 46 16.03 -0.12 -6.26
C GLY A 46 15.37 0.52 -5.03
N LEU A 47 14.10 0.20 -4.76
CA LEU A 47 13.32 0.74 -3.65
C LEU A 47 13.54 -0.12 -2.40
N LYS A 48 14.10 0.48 -1.35
CA LYS A 48 14.42 -0.20 -0.08
C LYS A 48 14.24 0.76 1.10
N GLY A 49 13.85 0.20 2.25
CA GLY A 49 13.68 0.96 3.49
C GLY A 49 12.54 1.98 3.40
N VAL A 50 12.77 3.17 3.92
CA VAL A 50 11.75 4.22 4.07
C VAL A 50 11.21 4.71 2.71
N ILE A 51 9.90 4.84 2.62
CA ILE A 51 9.23 5.36 1.43
C ILE A 51 9.43 6.87 1.34
N ARG A 52 9.99 7.31 0.22
CA ARG A 52 10.00 8.73 -0.13
C ARG A 52 8.75 9.08 -0.94
N GLU A 53 8.18 10.24 -0.65
CA GLU A 53 6.97 10.72 -1.33
C GLU A 53 7.09 10.69 -2.85
N ASN A 54 8.18 11.24 -3.37
CA ASN A 54 8.42 11.29 -4.82
C ASN A 54 8.46 9.90 -5.46
N ASP A 55 9.05 8.91 -4.79
CA ASP A 55 9.12 7.54 -5.30
C ASP A 55 7.72 6.89 -5.34
N PHE A 56 6.91 7.11 -4.30
CA PHE A 56 5.55 6.61 -4.23
C PHE A 56 4.66 7.25 -5.31
N LEU A 57 4.74 8.56 -5.47
CA LEU A 57 3.95 9.29 -6.46
C LEU A 57 4.35 8.91 -7.89
N ALA A 58 5.65 8.76 -8.19
CA ALA A 58 6.11 8.29 -9.50
C ALA A 58 5.51 6.92 -9.86
N LEU A 59 5.49 5.98 -8.91
CA LEU A 59 4.84 4.69 -9.13
C LEU A 59 3.32 4.80 -9.33
N CYS A 60 2.65 5.69 -8.60
CA CYS A 60 1.23 6.00 -8.82
C CYS A 60 0.99 6.55 -10.23
N GLU A 61 1.91 7.32 -10.77
CA GLU A 61 1.90 7.86 -12.13
C GLU A 61 2.38 6.88 -13.19
N ASN A 62 2.70 5.65 -12.81
CA ASN A 62 3.20 4.60 -13.71
C ASN A 62 4.63 4.84 -14.21
N GLN A 63 5.44 5.52 -13.43
CA GLN A 63 6.83 5.82 -13.75
C GLN A 63 7.79 5.06 -12.84
N ASN A 64 8.93 4.68 -13.36
CA ASN A 64 10.03 4.15 -12.59
C ASN A 64 10.68 5.30 -11.80
N PRO A 65 10.74 5.25 -10.46
CA PRO A 65 11.29 6.35 -9.66
C PRO A 65 12.77 6.66 -9.93
N GLN A 66 13.52 5.69 -10.47
CA GLN A 66 14.95 5.86 -10.72
C GLN A 66 15.24 6.37 -12.13
N SER A 67 14.53 5.85 -13.15
CA SER A 67 14.79 6.18 -14.57
C SER A 67 13.77 7.15 -15.18
N GLY A 68 12.60 7.33 -14.55
CA GLY A 68 11.48 8.08 -15.11
C GLY A 68 10.74 7.36 -16.25
N GLU A 69 11.18 6.15 -16.62
CA GLU A 69 10.56 5.39 -17.70
C GLU A 69 9.17 4.88 -17.31
N THR A 70 8.28 4.79 -18.29
CA THR A 70 6.93 4.25 -18.07
C THR A 70 7.00 2.75 -17.79
N LEU A 71 6.43 2.31 -16.66
CA LEU A 71 6.47 0.92 -16.21
C LEU A 71 5.53 -0.01 -16.98
N THR A 72 4.42 0.51 -17.50
CA THR A 72 3.43 -0.27 -18.27
C THR A 72 2.93 0.52 -19.45
N GLN A 73 2.54 -0.16 -20.53
CA GLN A 73 2.00 0.49 -21.74
C GLN A 73 0.64 1.16 -21.51
N ARG A 74 0.00 0.92 -20.37
CA ARG A 74 -1.33 1.46 -20.09
C ARG A 74 -1.24 2.89 -19.59
N THR A 75 -1.62 3.84 -20.43
CA THR A 75 -1.70 5.26 -20.06
C THR A 75 -2.90 5.52 -19.12
N ASN A 76 -2.71 6.45 -18.20
CA ASN A 76 -3.81 6.95 -17.37
C ASN A 76 -4.69 7.85 -18.24
N THR A 77 -5.90 7.39 -18.56
CA THR A 77 -6.94 8.28 -19.12
C THR A 77 -7.99 8.53 -18.06
N VAL A 78 -8.28 9.80 -17.87
CA VAL A 78 -9.31 10.26 -16.95
C VAL A 78 -10.52 10.63 -17.80
N ARG A 79 -11.69 10.07 -17.46
CA ARG A 79 -12.98 10.46 -18.04
C ARG A 79 -13.79 11.18 -16.98
N GLU A 80 -14.36 12.30 -17.34
CA GLU A 80 -15.37 12.96 -16.55
C GLU A 80 -16.75 12.60 -17.14
N GLU A 81 -17.54 11.85 -16.36
CA GLU A 81 -18.95 11.58 -16.65
C GLU A 81 -19.78 11.98 -15.42
N ASP A 82 -20.79 12.81 -15.60
CA ASP A 82 -21.73 13.28 -14.55
C ASP A 82 -21.02 13.87 -13.31
N GLY A 83 -19.97 14.65 -13.51
CA GLY A 83 -19.20 15.25 -12.42
C GLY A 83 -18.36 14.26 -11.60
N LYS A 84 -18.28 13.00 -12.06
CA LYS A 84 -17.39 11.98 -11.47
C LYS A 84 -16.18 11.74 -12.36
N THR A 85 -15.03 11.94 -11.80
CA THR A 85 -13.75 11.62 -12.43
C THR A 85 -13.47 10.13 -12.29
N THR A 86 -13.56 9.38 -13.38
CA THR A 86 -13.20 7.95 -13.42
C THR A 86 -11.89 7.76 -14.15
N ALA A 87 -10.90 7.15 -13.50
CA ALA A 87 -9.67 6.74 -14.16
C ALA A 87 -9.81 5.30 -14.69
N ASN A 88 -9.28 5.06 -15.89
CA ASN A 88 -9.29 3.74 -16.52
C ASN A 88 -8.26 2.77 -15.91
N ARG A 89 -7.34 3.28 -15.10
CA ARG A 89 -6.28 2.52 -14.46
C ARG A 89 -6.46 2.49 -12.95
N ARG A 90 -6.33 1.32 -12.36
CA ARG A 90 -6.17 1.17 -10.92
C ARG A 90 -4.79 1.69 -10.54
N ILE A 91 -4.71 2.59 -9.58
CA ILE A 91 -3.45 3.15 -9.08
C ILE A 91 -2.79 2.13 -8.16
N PHE A 92 -3.51 1.74 -7.11
CA PHE A 92 -3.06 0.69 -6.20
C PHE A 92 -4.25 -0.05 -5.56
N TYR A 93 -3.95 -1.18 -4.95
CA TYR A 93 -4.87 -1.85 -4.03
C TYR A 93 -4.43 -1.53 -2.61
N ASP A 94 -5.37 -1.09 -1.80
CA ASP A 94 -5.20 -0.86 -0.37
C ASP A 94 -5.73 -2.07 0.40
N PHE A 95 -4.83 -2.76 1.08
CA PHE A 95 -5.15 -3.86 1.99
C PHE A 95 -4.84 -3.42 3.42
N THR A 96 -5.84 -3.41 4.28
CA THR A 96 -5.67 -3.08 5.68
C THR A 96 -5.71 -4.33 6.54
N PHE A 97 -4.65 -4.57 7.29
CA PHE A 97 -4.51 -5.67 8.25
C PHE A 97 -4.68 -5.12 9.66
N SER A 98 -5.71 -5.56 10.37
CA SER A 98 -6.01 -5.10 11.73
C SER A 98 -6.23 -6.27 12.69
N PRO A 99 -5.66 -6.24 13.89
CA PRO A 99 -6.06 -7.15 14.96
C PRO A 99 -7.46 -6.75 15.48
N PRO A 100 -8.09 -7.56 16.35
CA PRO A 100 -9.31 -7.17 17.04
C PRO A 100 -9.13 -5.88 17.85
N LYS A 101 -10.21 -5.12 18.03
CA LYS A 101 -10.18 -3.84 18.77
C LYS A 101 -9.63 -4.00 20.20
N SER A 102 -9.98 -5.08 20.90
CA SER A 102 -9.45 -5.39 22.23
C SER A 102 -7.93 -5.53 22.25
N VAL A 103 -7.36 -6.16 21.21
CA VAL A 103 -5.91 -6.32 21.06
C VAL A 103 -5.24 -4.98 20.79
N SER A 104 -5.85 -4.13 19.94
CA SER A 104 -5.37 -2.76 19.72
C SER A 104 -5.36 -1.94 21.00
N ALA A 105 -6.46 -2.02 21.78
CA ALA A 105 -6.56 -1.31 23.06
C ALA A 105 -5.48 -1.79 24.05
N MET A 106 -5.26 -3.10 24.19
CA MET A 106 -4.20 -3.63 25.05
C MET A 106 -2.80 -3.21 24.57
N ALA A 107 -2.56 -3.23 23.27
CA ALA A 107 -1.27 -2.83 22.70
C ALA A 107 -0.94 -1.36 22.99
N LEU A 108 -1.91 -0.48 22.81
CA LEU A 108 -1.71 0.97 22.77
C LEU A 108 -2.00 1.65 24.11
N LEU A 109 -3.09 1.27 24.81
CA LEU A 109 -3.45 1.89 26.08
C LEU A 109 -2.66 1.31 27.27
N ALA A 110 -2.31 0.01 27.21
CA ALA A 110 -1.46 -0.62 28.22
C ALA A 110 0.04 -0.57 27.85
N ASP A 111 0.39 0.07 26.74
CA ASP A 111 1.78 0.18 26.18
C ASP A 111 2.50 -1.18 26.09
N ASP A 112 1.76 -2.25 25.74
CA ASP A 112 2.37 -3.59 25.61
C ASP A 112 3.05 -3.75 24.24
N LYS A 113 4.31 -3.37 24.16
CA LYS A 113 5.14 -3.47 22.96
C LYS A 113 5.30 -4.89 22.40
N ARG A 114 5.05 -5.93 23.24
CA ARG A 114 5.08 -7.33 22.80
C ARG A 114 3.95 -7.61 21.81
N ILE A 115 2.78 -7.02 22.04
CA ILE A 115 1.61 -7.15 21.13
C ILE A 115 1.89 -6.44 19.82
N VAL A 116 2.46 -5.23 19.85
CA VAL A 116 2.88 -4.51 18.63
C VAL A 116 3.88 -5.34 17.83
N ALA A 117 4.91 -5.89 18.49
CA ALA A 117 5.90 -6.75 17.84
C ALA A 117 5.29 -8.05 17.29
N ALA A 118 4.30 -8.62 17.98
CA ALA A 118 3.58 -9.79 17.48
C ALA A 118 2.74 -9.47 16.24
N HIS A 119 2.07 -8.32 16.22
CA HIS A 119 1.35 -7.83 15.05
C HIS A 119 2.30 -7.66 13.85
N GLN A 120 3.43 -6.99 14.02
CA GLN A 120 4.43 -6.79 12.97
C GLN A 120 4.93 -8.15 12.41
N ARG A 121 5.25 -9.13 13.27
CA ARG A 121 5.65 -10.47 12.83
C ARG A 121 4.53 -11.19 12.05
N ALA A 122 3.29 -11.09 12.50
CA ALA A 122 2.14 -11.67 11.80
C ALA A 122 1.97 -11.06 10.41
N ILE A 123 2.13 -9.73 10.28
CA ILE A 123 2.10 -9.04 9.00
C ILE A 123 3.22 -9.55 8.09
N GLN A 124 4.45 -9.65 8.56
CA GLN A 124 5.58 -10.13 7.75
C GLN A 124 5.35 -11.56 7.21
N ILE A 125 4.74 -12.44 8.01
CA ILE A 125 4.38 -13.80 7.57
C ILE A 125 3.28 -13.72 6.50
N ALA A 126 2.20 -12.98 6.76
CA ALA A 126 1.09 -12.83 5.81
C ALA A 126 1.54 -12.22 4.47
N LEU A 127 2.48 -11.29 4.49
CA LEU A 127 3.00 -10.64 3.28
C LEU A 127 3.84 -11.57 2.41
N LYS A 128 4.59 -12.50 3.01
CA LYS A 128 5.33 -13.53 2.25
C LYS A 128 4.38 -14.42 1.48
N GLU A 129 3.29 -14.87 2.12
CA GLU A 129 2.24 -15.64 1.45
C GLU A 129 1.53 -14.80 0.39
N PHE A 130 1.20 -13.54 0.68
CA PHE A 130 0.58 -12.63 -0.26
C PHE A 130 1.42 -12.45 -1.53
N GLU A 131 2.74 -12.31 -1.41
CA GLU A 131 3.65 -12.19 -2.54
C GLU A 131 3.77 -13.52 -3.31
N ALA A 132 3.83 -14.66 -2.62
CA ALA A 132 3.90 -15.97 -3.24
C ALA A 132 2.71 -16.26 -4.17
N PHE A 133 1.52 -15.73 -3.85
CA PHE A 133 0.30 -15.83 -4.66
C PHE A 133 0.08 -14.65 -5.61
N ALA A 134 1.02 -13.70 -5.69
CA ALA A 134 0.87 -12.58 -6.61
C ALA A 134 0.83 -13.06 -8.06
N ALA A 135 -0.21 -12.65 -8.77
CA ALA A 135 -0.45 -13.05 -10.14
C ALA A 135 -0.84 -11.85 -11.02
N THR A 136 -0.60 -11.95 -12.30
CA THR A 136 -1.08 -11.04 -13.32
C THR A 136 -1.90 -11.78 -14.36
N ARG A 137 -2.84 -11.04 -14.98
CA ARG A 137 -3.58 -11.55 -16.13
C ARG A 137 -2.79 -11.28 -17.40
N VAL A 138 -2.53 -12.32 -18.16
CA VAL A 138 -1.89 -12.24 -19.48
C VAL A 138 -2.94 -12.59 -20.53
N ARG A 139 -3.15 -11.71 -21.50
CA ARG A 139 -4.02 -11.98 -22.64
C ARG A 139 -3.18 -12.54 -23.78
N LYS A 140 -3.43 -13.81 -24.13
CA LYS A 140 -2.80 -14.47 -25.24
C LYS A 140 -3.86 -15.17 -26.08
N ASP A 141 -3.82 -15.00 -27.40
CA ASP A 141 -4.71 -15.66 -28.37
C ASP A 141 -6.23 -15.50 -28.03
N GLN A 142 -6.62 -14.29 -27.61
CA GLN A 142 -7.99 -13.92 -27.19
C GLN A 142 -8.47 -14.61 -25.89
N ALA A 143 -7.64 -15.41 -25.24
CA ALA A 143 -7.91 -15.99 -23.93
C ALA A 143 -7.16 -15.25 -22.82
N ASP A 144 -7.83 -15.10 -21.67
CA ASP A 144 -7.19 -14.57 -20.45
C ASP A 144 -6.57 -15.73 -19.66
N ASP A 145 -5.28 -15.68 -19.44
CA ASP A 145 -4.56 -16.61 -18.58
C ASP A 145 -4.06 -15.92 -17.32
N THR A 146 -3.92 -16.65 -16.23
CA THR A 146 -3.41 -16.15 -14.96
C THR A 146 -1.99 -16.66 -14.76
N ARG A 147 -1.01 -15.75 -14.80
CA ARG A 147 0.39 -16.06 -14.55
C ARG A 147 0.80 -15.63 -13.16
N LEU A 148 1.31 -16.57 -12.36
CA LEU A 148 1.94 -16.25 -11.08
C LEU A 148 3.22 -15.48 -11.32
N THR A 149 3.29 -14.26 -10.81
CA THR A 149 4.47 -13.40 -10.92
C THR A 149 5.36 -13.52 -9.70
N ARG A 150 4.77 -13.81 -8.53
CA ARG A 150 5.44 -13.80 -7.23
C ARG A 150 6.22 -12.50 -7.00
N ASN A 151 5.66 -11.42 -7.51
CA ASN A 151 6.33 -10.13 -7.59
C ASN A 151 5.36 -9.03 -7.18
N VAL A 152 5.71 -8.33 -6.12
CA VAL A 152 4.90 -7.24 -5.57
C VAL A 152 5.77 -5.99 -5.41
N VAL A 153 5.20 -4.84 -5.74
CA VAL A 153 5.70 -3.53 -5.32
C VAL A 153 4.68 -2.96 -4.36
N ALA A 154 5.03 -2.82 -3.11
CA ALA A 154 4.09 -2.30 -2.12
C ALA A 154 4.76 -1.39 -1.09
N GLY A 155 3.99 -0.40 -0.64
CA GLY A 155 4.30 0.40 0.54
C GLY A 155 3.53 -0.11 1.74
N LEU A 156 4.20 -0.27 2.87
CA LEU A 156 3.63 -0.64 4.16
C LEU A 156 3.59 0.57 5.07
N PHE A 157 2.43 0.85 5.66
CA PHE A 157 2.23 1.95 6.59
C PHE A 157 1.53 1.40 7.85
N THR A 158 2.20 1.49 9.00
CA THR A 158 1.63 1.02 10.26
C THR A 158 1.14 2.23 11.06
N HIS A 159 -0.12 2.19 11.47
CA HIS A 159 -0.80 3.23 12.23
C HIS A 159 -1.30 2.68 13.57
N ASP A 160 -1.40 3.57 14.55
CA ASP A 160 -1.90 3.28 15.89
C ASP A 160 -3.29 3.86 16.16
N THR A 161 -3.80 4.72 15.26
CA THR A 161 -5.09 5.39 15.40
C THR A 161 -6.02 5.16 14.21
N SER A 162 -7.32 5.18 14.47
CA SER A 162 -8.34 5.28 13.43
C SER A 162 -8.52 6.74 12.97
N ARG A 163 -9.31 6.97 11.92
CA ARG A 163 -9.71 8.33 11.49
C ARG A 163 -10.46 9.13 12.56
N ALA A 164 -11.08 8.44 13.53
CA ALA A 164 -11.75 9.06 14.68
C ALA A 164 -10.81 9.21 15.88
N LEU A 165 -9.51 9.04 15.69
CA LEU A 165 -8.45 9.09 16.71
C LEU A 165 -8.62 8.05 17.84
N ASP A 166 -9.39 7.00 17.60
CA ASP A 166 -9.47 5.84 18.52
C ASP A 166 -8.20 4.98 18.42
N PRO A 167 -7.77 4.34 19.50
CA PRO A 167 -6.71 3.34 19.47
C PRO A 167 -7.03 2.22 18.49
N HIS A 168 -6.25 2.11 17.43
CA HIS A 168 -6.46 1.13 16.36
C HIS A 168 -5.15 0.76 15.68
N LEU A 169 -4.49 -0.26 16.20
CA LEU A 169 -3.30 -0.80 15.56
C LEU A 169 -3.67 -1.43 14.22
N HIS A 170 -3.10 -0.95 13.13
CA HIS A 170 -3.31 -1.53 11.81
C HIS A 170 -2.14 -1.25 10.88
N THR A 171 -1.97 -2.11 9.87
CA THR A 171 -0.99 -1.92 8.81
C THR A 171 -1.69 -1.87 7.47
N ALA A 172 -1.53 -0.76 6.76
CA ALA A 172 -1.98 -0.60 5.39
C ALA A 172 -0.88 -1.05 4.42
N LEU A 173 -1.25 -1.89 3.47
CA LEU A 173 -0.41 -2.32 2.34
C LEU A 173 -0.96 -1.69 1.08
N HIS A 174 -0.21 -0.77 0.47
CA HIS A 174 -0.53 -0.21 -0.84
C HIS A 174 0.22 -0.98 -1.92
N ARG A 175 -0.46 -1.98 -2.52
CA ARG A 175 0.08 -2.73 -3.65
C ARG A 175 -0.07 -1.93 -4.93
N LEU A 176 1.03 -1.41 -5.43
CA LEU A 176 1.11 -0.71 -6.70
C LEU A 176 1.07 -1.69 -7.87
N GLN A 177 0.42 -1.32 -8.97
CA GLN A 177 0.34 -2.18 -10.14
C GLN A 177 1.65 -2.10 -10.95
N ARG A 178 2.33 -3.25 -11.06
CA ARG A 178 3.39 -3.47 -12.03
C ARG A 178 3.02 -4.70 -12.86
N HIS A 179 2.92 -4.54 -14.15
CA HIS A 179 2.91 -5.65 -15.09
C HIS A 179 4.36 -5.84 -15.57
N VAL A 180 4.98 -6.92 -15.18
CA VAL A 180 6.25 -7.39 -15.75
C VAL A 180 5.96 -8.64 -16.54
#